data_c1e1ac2cdddf28bc82bb2e68113a9de2
#
_entry.id   c1e1ac2cdddf28bc82bb2e68113a9de2
#
_cell.length_a   1.000
_cell.length_b   1.000
_cell.length_c   1.000
_cell.angle_alpha   90.00
_cell.angle_beta   90.00
_cell.angle_gamma   90.00
#
_symmetry.space_group_name_H-M   'P 1'
#
loop_
_entity.id
_entity.type
_entity.pdbx_description
1 polymer ?
#
loop_
_entity_poly.entity_id
_entity_poly.type
_entity_poly.pdbx_seq_one_letter_code
_entity_poly.pdbx_strand_id
1 'polypeptide(L)'
;MGCFSYRGAAAVVGGVVALAVTSAFAITPNKLVSGGLPAHTGSTTTDYLTDGYLTNWKSSNAKEIALNVGEGPKKLLINWESYGDCAWATDFTSGCGHTGVALSNFKILTSANSTDGTDGDWEVAATIENNPVMARGVLIDFAGKSWFKFVSEGDVGKLLEIEAFDMTDGGTDTWFFMGTSLSQMGIKQQETDSTTAQLIHARFPNYTPAMLRGGIGCINSTEVVAHLDEYLKYAGNVKYWAIEMGTNDAWGGGDWDLDAYVKNMQTIIDSAKARNITPIIARIMATNPEKSGWQINPAFLEAVDKLVEDNKLPKGPDFYNYFLEHPELLGNDGVHPNADGGGQAMHHLWAEALAPLYAASDSSKSGGSKQDSTTTARKVARWTKVAAPRVSVRGKIIDVSDIALANRGVTEVSLVTAIGTVVEKIHASSNTVRFSSNINAGHYLVVVRNAGRYSVSKVVVR
;
A
#
# COMPACT_ATOMS: atom_id res chain seq x y z
N MET A 1 75.20 15.18 -17.55
CA MET A 1 75.38 13.94 -16.81
C MET A 1 74.27 13.83 -15.74
N GLY A 2 73.54 12.73 -15.76
CA GLY A 2 72.66 12.33 -14.66
C GLY A 2 71.16 12.55 -14.89
N CYS A 3 70.53 11.75 -15.76
CA CYS A 3 69.08 11.52 -15.75
C CYS A 3 68.71 10.69 -14.52
N PHE A 4 67.71 11.14 -13.75
CA PHE A 4 66.93 10.28 -12.88
C PHE A 4 65.44 10.39 -13.21
N SER A 5 64.90 9.30 -13.74
CA SER A 5 63.51 9.08 -13.98
C SER A 5 62.83 8.65 -12.71
N TYR A 6 61.77 9.37 -12.26
CA TYR A 6 60.83 8.87 -11.28
C TYR A 6 59.55 8.40 -11.94
N ARG A 7 59.36 7.10 -11.93
CA ARG A 7 58.06 6.50 -12.22
C ARG A 7 57.21 6.53 -10.93
N GLY A 8 56.26 7.43 -10.84
CA GLY A 8 55.25 7.42 -9.82
C GLY A 8 54.10 6.52 -10.24
N ALA A 9 53.87 5.46 -9.49
CA ALA A 9 52.67 4.62 -9.59
C ALA A 9 51.47 5.37 -9.04
N ALA A 10 50.50 5.66 -9.88
CA ALA A 10 49.19 6.15 -9.44
C ALA A 10 48.39 4.98 -8.87
N ALA A 11 48.27 4.93 -7.54
CA ALA A 11 47.30 4.06 -6.89
C ALA A 11 45.91 4.62 -7.07
N VAL A 12 45.12 3.91 -7.85
CA VAL A 12 43.66 4.15 -7.95
C VAL A 12 43.05 3.69 -6.63
N VAL A 13 42.79 4.63 -5.75
CA VAL A 13 41.90 4.40 -4.58
C VAL A 13 40.47 4.52 -5.09
N GLY A 14 39.93 3.41 -5.56
CA GLY A 14 38.51 3.22 -5.75
C GLY A 14 37.84 3.12 -4.37
N GLY A 15 37.53 4.27 -3.76
CA GLY A 15 36.79 4.34 -2.52
C GLY A 15 35.34 3.92 -2.80
N VAL A 16 34.97 2.77 -2.24
CA VAL A 16 33.58 2.34 -2.07
C VAL A 16 32.93 3.31 -1.08
N VAL A 17 32.26 4.36 -1.61
CA VAL A 17 31.33 5.19 -0.84
C VAL A 17 29.93 4.73 -1.16
N ALA A 18 29.57 3.57 -0.64
CA ALA A 18 28.21 3.06 -0.72
C ALA A 18 27.91 2.18 0.49
N LEU A 19 27.88 2.74 1.70
CA LEU A 19 27.42 1.95 2.87
C LEU A 19 27.15 2.79 4.13
N ALA A 20 26.56 3.96 4.03
CA ALA A 20 26.18 4.73 5.23
C ALA A 20 24.76 5.29 5.23
N VAL A 21 23.92 5.01 4.22
CA VAL A 21 22.54 5.54 4.16
C VAL A 21 21.49 4.48 4.54
N THR A 22 21.87 3.23 4.72
CA THR A 22 20.94 2.09 4.79
C THR A 22 20.35 1.77 6.16
N SER A 23 20.84 2.36 7.24
CA SER A 23 20.31 2.02 8.58
C SER A 23 19.19 2.93 9.09
N ALA A 24 19.01 4.11 8.51
CA ALA A 24 18.02 5.08 8.99
C ALA A 24 16.56 4.74 8.63
N PHE A 25 16.34 3.92 7.60
CA PHE A 25 15.01 3.59 7.07
C PHE A 25 14.73 2.07 7.04
N ALA A 26 15.39 1.29 7.88
CA ALA A 26 15.20 -0.16 7.88
C ALA A 26 13.77 -0.53 8.32
N ILE A 27 13.07 -1.27 7.45
CA ILE A 27 11.73 -1.79 7.74
C ILE A 27 11.86 -3.12 8.47
N THR A 28 11.24 -3.23 9.64
CA THR A 28 11.05 -4.50 10.33
C THR A 28 9.69 -5.06 9.94
N PRO A 29 9.62 -6.29 9.38
CA PRO A 29 8.36 -6.87 8.95
C PRO A 29 7.34 -6.96 10.06
N ASN A 30 6.09 -6.69 9.73
CA ASN A 30 4.92 -7.10 10.49
C ASN A 30 4.50 -8.52 10.06
N LYS A 31 3.56 -9.11 10.78
CA LYS A 31 2.96 -10.38 10.42
C LYS A 31 1.44 -10.23 10.41
N LEU A 32 0.85 -10.25 9.23
CA LEU A 32 -0.61 -10.29 9.08
C LEU A 32 -1.13 -11.62 9.65
N VAL A 33 -2.05 -11.56 10.61
CA VAL A 33 -2.63 -12.72 11.27
C VAL A 33 -4.12 -12.90 11.02
N SER A 34 -4.79 -11.89 10.46
CA SER A 34 -6.23 -11.95 10.13
C SER A 34 -6.53 -12.38 8.70
N GLY A 35 -5.58 -12.32 7.78
CA GLY A 35 -5.82 -12.52 6.35
C GLY A 35 -6.55 -13.82 6.02
N GLY A 36 -7.74 -13.72 5.41
CA GLY A 36 -8.59 -14.85 5.04
C GLY A 36 -9.25 -15.58 6.22
N LEU A 37 -9.19 -15.03 7.45
CA LEU A 37 -9.93 -15.59 8.58
C LEU A 37 -11.41 -15.24 8.48
N PRO A 38 -12.31 -16.14 8.95
CA PRO A 38 -13.72 -15.80 9.03
C PRO A 38 -13.96 -14.68 10.04
N ALA A 39 -14.59 -13.60 9.60
CA ALA A 39 -15.08 -12.55 10.47
C ALA A 39 -16.49 -12.90 10.94
N HIS A 40 -16.71 -12.94 12.24
CA HIS A 40 -17.98 -13.29 12.88
C HIS A 40 -18.82 -12.03 13.10
N THR A 41 -20.01 -12.00 12.49
CA THR A 41 -20.98 -10.90 12.62
C THR A 41 -22.26 -11.44 13.27
N GLY A 42 -22.23 -11.61 14.59
CA GLY A 42 -23.26 -12.35 15.32
C GLY A 42 -23.22 -13.83 15.00
N SER A 43 -24.34 -14.41 14.54
CA SER A 43 -24.45 -15.84 14.20
C SER A 43 -23.92 -16.20 12.79
N THR A 44 -23.46 -15.24 12.01
CA THR A 44 -22.96 -15.43 10.64
C THR A 44 -21.47 -15.15 10.53
N THR A 45 -20.84 -15.75 9.55
CA THR A 45 -19.43 -15.50 9.22
C THR A 45 -19.28 -15.01 7.79
N THR A 46 -18.25 -14.21 7.55
CA THR A 46 -17.87 -13.76 6.23
C THR A 46 -16.35 -13.69 6.10
N ASP A 47 -15.81 -13.88 4.92
CA ASP A 47 -14.38 -13.79 4.60
C ASP A 47 -14.00 -12.47 3.92
N TYR A 48 -14.98 -11.73 3.40
CA TYR A 48 -14.71 -10.50 2.63
C TYR A 48 -14.24 -9.31 3.47
N LEU A 49 -14.29 -9.39 4.80
CA LEU A 49 -13.75 -8.36 5.69
C LEU A 49 -12.26 -8.58 6.03
N THR A 50 -11.65 -9.63 5.50
CA THR A 50 -10.26 -10.02 5.75
C THR A 50 -9.56 -10.49 4.48
N ASP A 51 -10.15 -10.21 3.31
CA ASP A 51 -9.66 -10.68 2.00
C ASP A 51 -8.61 -9.74 1.36
N GLY A 52 -8.39 -8.56 1.95
CA GLY A 52 -7.44 -7.55 1.50
C GLY A 52 -7.95 -6.70 0.34
N TYR A 53 -9.26 -6.73 0.03
CA TYR A 53 -9.84 -5.94 -1.05
C TYR A 53 -10.61 -4.72 -0.51
N LEU A 54 -10.22 -3.53 -0.95
CA LEU A 54 -10.81 -2.25 -0.56
C LEU A 54 -11.95 -1.83 -1.50
N THR A 55 -12.91 -2.73 -1.75
CA THR A 55 -14.03 -2.45 -2.65
C THR A 55 -15.34 -2.28 -1.87
N ASN A 56 -16.22 -1.41 -2.38
CA ASN A 56 -17.55 -1.21 -1.78
C ASN A 56 -18.60 -2.28 -2.17
N TRP A 57 -18.21 -3.24 -3.00
CA TRP A 57 -19.10 -4.34 -3.42
C TRP A 57 -19.34 -5.32 -2.29
N LYS A 58 -18.30 -5.53 -1.46
CA LYS A 58 -18.35 -6.37 -0.30
C LYS A 58 -18.07 -5.53 0.93
N SER A 59 -19.10 -5.22 1.68
CA SER A 59 -19.01 -4.38 2.88
C SER A 59 -20.00 -4.85 3.93
N SER A 60 -19.70 -4.61 5.20
CA SER A 60 -20.57 -4.94 6.33
C SER A 60 -21.05 -3.68 7.01
N ASN A 61 -22.30 -3.70 7.46
CA ASN A 61 -22.88 -2.73 8.40
C ASN A 61 -23.11 -3.33 9.80
N ALA A 62 -22.52 -4.47 10.08
CA ALA A 62 -22.59 -5.11 11.40
C ALA A 62 -21.92 -4.22 12.46
N LYS A 63 -22.58 -4.04 13.61
CA LYS A 63 -22.04 -3.25 14.72
C LYS A 63 -20.94 -3.98 15.49
N GLU A 64 -20.95 -5.30 15.45
CA GLU A 64 -19.97 -6.14 16.14
C GLU A 64 -19.35 -7.11 15.13
N ILE A 65 -18.03 -7.17 15.11
CA ILE A 65 -17.26 -8.05 14.23
C ILE A 65 -16.13 -8.65 15.05
N ALA A 66 -16.14 -9.97 15.22
CA ALA A 66 -15.14 -10.69 15.99
C ALA A 66 -14.27 -11.57 15.09
N LEU A 67 -12.98 -11.65 15.41
CA LEU A 67 -12.01 -12.50 14.73
C LEU A 67 -11.20 -13.31 15.74
N ASN A 68 -10.99 -14.59 15.40
CA ASN A 68 -10.07 -15.45 16.13
C ASN A 68 -8.71 -15.46 15.43
N VAL A 69 -7.75 -14.76 15.97
CA VAL A 69 -6.36 -14.73 15.46
C VAL A 69 -5.45 -15.75 16.14
N GLY A 70 -6.01 -16.55 17.04
CA GLY A 70 -5.30 -17.57 17.79
C GLY A 70 -4.45 -17.01 18.94
N GLU A 71 -3.96 -17.94 19.75
CA GLU A 71 -3.00 -17.63 20.81
C GLU A 71 -1.60 -17.47 20.21
N GLY A 72 -0.86 -16.50 20.66
CA GLY A 72 0.52 -16.28 20.22
C GLY A 72 0.92 -14.82 20.18
N PRO A 73 0.18 -13.95 19.49
CA PRO A 73 0.46 -12.52 19.51
C PRO A 73 0.35 -11.97 20.95
N LYS A 74 1.31 -11.14 21.34
CA LYS A 74 1.29 -10.40 22.61
C LYS A 74 0.81 -8.97 22.43
N LYS A 75 0.92 -8.45 21.20
CA LYS A 75 0.44 -7.15 20.76
C LYS A 75 -0.15 -7.28 19.37
N LEU A 76 -1.26 -6.63 19.14
CA LEU A 76 -1.89 -6.52 17.83
C LEU A 76 -2.00 -5.06 17.40
N LEU A 77 -1.67 -4.79 16.16
CA LEU A 77 -2.13 -3.60 15.44
C LEU A 77 -3.37 -4.01 14.64
N ILE A 78 -4.50 -3.42 14.96
CA ILE A 78 -5.77 -3.66 14.26
C ILE A 78 -6.04 -2.45 13.39
N ASN A 79 -6.05 -2.66 12.06
CA ASN A 79 -6.46 -1.67 11.07
C ASN A 79 -7.86 -1.98 10.61
N TRP A 80 -8.66 -0.94 10.37
CA TRP A 80 -9.93 -1.08 9.68
C TRP A 80 -10.13 0.06 8.69
N GLU A 81 -10.92 -0.21 7.66
CA GLU A 81 -11.33 0.76 6.66
C GLU A 81 -12.81 0.68 6.36
N SER A 82 -13.45 1.81 6.17
CA SER A 82 -14.85 1.89 5.77
C SER A 82 -15.02 2.70 4.49
N TYR A 83 -16.15 2.48 3.81
CA TYR A 83 -16.57 3.28 2.68
C TYR A 83 -17.32 4.53 3.15
N GLY A 84 -17.03 5.64 2.51
CA GLY A 84 -17.70 6.91 2.72
C GLY A 84 -16.78 8.08 2.39
N ASP A 85 -17.27 9.29 2.48
CA ASP A 85 -16.44 10.48 2.33
C ASP A 85 -15.68 10.75 3.63
N CYS A 86 -14.39 11.03 3.52
CA CYS A 86 -13.61 11.47 4.65
C CYS A 86 -13.93 12.93 4.93
N ALA A 87 -14.37 13.19 6.14
CA ALA A 87 -14.43 14.52 6.70
C ALA A 87 -13.97 14.43 8.15
N TRP A 88 -13.52 15.53 8.70
CA TRP A 88 -13.30 15.59 10.12
C TRP A 88 -14.62 15.43 10.86
N ALA A 89 -14.65 14.65 11.92
CA ALA A 89 -15.87 14.37 12.70
C ALA A 89 -16.43 15.64 13.40
N THR A 90 -15.60 16.67 13.58
CA THR A 90 -15.96 17.92 14.23
C THR A 90 -15.42 19.12 13.46
N ASP A 91 -16.26 20.12 13.24
CA ASP A 91 -15.95 21.51 12.79
C ASP A 91 -15.12 21.67 11.51
N PHE A 92 -14.65 20.60 10.88
CA PHE A 92 -13.93 20.67 9.63
C PHE A 92 -14.89 20.52 8.46
N THR A 93 -15.18 21.62 7.84
CA THR A 93 -15.72 21.63 6.47
C THR A 93 -14.54 21.79 5.54
N SER A 94 -14.09 20.70 4.88
CA SER A 94 -13.27 20.84 3.70
C SER A 94 -13.98 21.77 2.71
N GLY A 95 -13.26 22.41 1.81
CA GLY A 95 -13.86 23.26 0.78
C GLY A 95 -14.95 22.56 -0.06
N CYS A 96 -15.09 21.23 0.03
CA CYS A 96 -16.14 20.41 -0.56
C CYS A 96 -17.40 20.29 0.31
N GLY A 97 -17.42 20.79 1.52
CA GLY A 97 -18.61 20.74 2.40
C GLY A 97 -18.98 19.35 2.89
N HIS A 98 -18.11 18.37 2.79
CA HIS A 98 -18.38 17.02 3.30
C HIS A 98 -18.29 17.01 4.82
N THR A 99 -19.35 16.61 5.47
CA THR A 99 -19.44 16.44 6.92
C THR A 99 -19.89 15.03 7.25
N GLY A 100 -19.28 14.47 8.28
CA GLY A 100 -19.66 13.18 8.84
C GLY A 100 -18.76 12.04 8.39
N VAL A 101 -18.35 11.28 9.39
CA VAL A 101 -17.54 10.07 9.25
C VAL A 101 -18.31 8.92 9.84
N ALA A 102 -18.51 7.88 9.08
CA ALA A 102 -18.93 6.61 9.63
C ALA A 102 -17.83 6.10 10.58
N LEU A 103 -18.22 5.45 11.65
CA LEU A 103 -17.29 4.87 12.63
C LEU A 103 -16.41 5.90 13.36
N SER A 104 -17.01 7.01 13.78
CA SER A 104 -16.32 7.98 14.62
C SER A 104 -16.06 7.45 16.04
N ASN A 105 -16.95 6.60 16.57
CA ASN A 105 -16.83 6.04 17.91
C ASN A 105 -16.92 4.52 17.88
N PHE A 106 -15.90 3.86 18.42
CA PHE A 106 -15.85 2.40 18.48
C PHE A 106 -14.95 1.90 19.60
N LYS A 107 -15.12 0.62 19.95
CA LYS A 107 -14.26 -0.09 20.90
C LYS A 107 -13.62 -1.31 20.26
N ILE A 108 -12.46 -1.67 20.78
CA ILE A 108 -11.85 -2.97 20.56
C ILE A 108 -11.92 -3.74 21.87
N LEU A 109 -12.51 -4.92 21.84
CA LEU A 109 -12.57 -5.85 22.95
C LEU A 109 -11.69 -7.07 22.66
N THR A 110 -11.24 -7.75 23.70
CA THR A 110 -10.45 -8.98 23.60
C THR A 110 -11.04 -10.07 24.49
N SER A 111 -10.88 -11.33 24.08
CA SER A 111 -11.29 -12.51 24.86
C SER A 111 -10.24 -13.60 24.80
N ALA A 112 -10.07 -14.32 25.92
CA ALA A 112 -9.24 -15.51 26.01
C ALA A 112 -10.04 -16.81 25.83
N ASN A 113 -11.36 -16.77 26.00
CA ASN A 113 -12.20 -17.96 26.15
C ASN A 113 -13.44 -17.96 25.24
N SER A 114 -13.59 -17.00 24.35
CA SER A 114 -14.66 -17.06 23.33
C SER A 114 -14.43 -18.23 22.40
N THR A 115 -15.51 -18.91 21.98
CA THR A 115 -15.48 -20.03 21.05
C THR A 115 -16.04 -19.70 19.67
N ASP A 116 -16.93 -18.72 19.59
CA ASP A 116 -17.65 -18.35 18.36
C ASP A 116 -17.70 -16.83 18.08
N GLY A 117 -17.05 -16.02 18.93
CA GLY A 117 -17.04 -14.57 18.82
C GLY A 117 -18.22 -13.87 19.52
N THR A 118 -19.21 -14.62 20.03
CA THR A 118 -20.36 -14.07 20.75
C THR A 118 -20.35 -14.42 22.24
N ASP A 119 -19.87 -15.58 22.58
CA ASP A 119 -19.75 -16.11 23.94
C ASP A 119 -18.46 -15.67 24.64
N GLY A 120 -18.27 -16.17 25.86
CA GLY A 120 -17.07 -15.94 26.67
C GLY A 120 -17.02 -14.57 27.34
N ASP A 121 -15.88 -14.30 27.95
CA ASP A 121 -15.62 -13.05 28.69
C ASP A 121 -14.87 -12.06 27.80
N TRP A 122 -15.38 -10.84 27.71
CA TRP A 122 -14.80 -9.80 26.86
C TRP A 122 -14.36 -8.61 27.70
N GLU A 123 -13.12 -8.16 27.46
CA GLU A 123 -12.51 -7.00 28.11
C GLU A 123 -12.27 -5.89 27.09
N VAL A 124 -12.53 -4.64 27.46
CA VAL A 124 -12.24 -3.48 26.60
C VAL A 124 -10.73 -3.24 26.56
N ALA A 125 -10.13 -3.43 25.40
CA ALA A 125 -8.72 -3.18 25.15
C ALA A 125 -8.45 -1.74 24.66
N ALA A 126 -9.40 -1.15 23.93
CA ALA A 126 -9.32 0.24 23.48
C ALA A 126 -10.71 0.86 23.30
N THR A 127 -10.81 2.16 23.58
CA THR A 127 -11.98 3.00 23.24
C THR A 127 -11.49 4.17 22.41
N ILE A 128 -12.10 4.36 21.24
CA ILE A 128 -11.78 5.44 20.32
C ILE A 128 -13.03 6.31 20.14
N GLU A 129 -12.86 7.60 20.37
CA GLU A 129 -13.89 8.61 20.20
C GLU A 129 -13.43 9.66 19.18
N ASN A 130 -14.39 10.19 18.42
CA ASN A 130 -14.16 11.25 17.45
C ASN A 130 -13.05 10.89 16.43
N ASN A 131 -13.08 9.66 15.88
CA ASN A 131 -12.17 9.28 14.82
C ASN A 131 -12.45 10.12 13.57
N PRO A 132 -11.46 10.88 13.07
CA PRO A 132 -11.72 11.91 12.07
C PRO A 132 -11.71 11.40 10.63
N VAL A 133 -11.29 10.15 10.40
CA VAL A 133 -11.10 9.57 9.06
C VAL A 133 -11.76 8.19 8.96
N MET A 134 -11.91 7.70 7.74
CA MET A 134 -12.58 6.42 7.45
C MET A 134 -11.71 5.19 7.66
N ALA A 135 -10.56 5.33 8.26
CA ALA A 135 -9.65 4.26 8.61
C ALA A 135 -9.01 4.54 9.97
N ARG A 136 -8.60 3.52 10.68
CA ARG A 136 -7.87 3.65 11.93
C ARG A 136 -7.00 2.44 12.19
N GLY A 137 -5.79 2.69 12.70
CA GLY A 137 -4.95 1.69 13.33
C GLY A 137 -5.01 1.81 14.85
N VAL A 138 -5.26 0.71 15.54
CA VAL A 138 -5.30 0.65 17.01
C VAL A 138 -4.32 -0.42 17.47
N LEU A 139 -3.29 -0.01 18.22
CA LEU A 139 -2.35 -0.94 18.86
C LEU A 139 -2.87 -1.31 20.24
N ILE A 140 -3.00 -2.61 20.51
CA ILE A 140 -3.48 -3.15 21.78
C ILE A 140 -2.52 -4.20 22.36
N ASP A 141 -2.55 -4.37 23.68
CA ASP A 141 -2.01 -5.55 24.35
C ASP A 141 -2.94 -6.74 24.12
N PHE A 142 -2.34 -7.90 23.78
CA PHE A 142 -3.09 -9.10 23.40
C PHE A 142 -2.59 -10.37 24.08
N ALA A 143 -1.62 -10.27 24.99
CA ALA A 143 -1.04 -11.43 25.67
C ALA A 143 -2.13 -12.28 26.39
N GLY A 144 -2.15 -13.59 26.11
CA GLY A 144 -3.11 -14.53 26.69
C GLY A 144 -4.53 -14.40 26.12
N LYS A 145 -4.70 -13.72 25.00
CA LYS A 145 -5.97 -13.62 24.26
C LYS A 145 -5.87 -14.40 22.95
N SER A 146 -7.04 -14.77 22.42
CA SER A 146 -7.15 -15.43 21.09
C SER A 146 -8.13 -14.72 20.17
N TRP A 147 -9.05 -13.94 20.73
CA TRP A 147 -10.07 -13.21 20.00
C TRP A 147 -9.96 -11.71 20.22
N PHE A 148 -10.24 -10.94 19.18
CA PHE A 148 -10.61 -9.54 19.30
C PHE A 148 -11.98 -9.28 18.68
N LYS A 149 -12.66 -8.24 19.13
CA LYS A 149 -13.96 -7.80 18.62
C LYS A 149 -13.93 -6.29 18.40
N PHE A 150 -14.29 -5.88 17.20
CA PHE A 150 -14.59 -4.50 16.86
C PHE A 150 -16.06 -4.22 17.18
N VAL A 151 -16.33 -3.15 17.92
CA VAL A 151 -17.69 -2.75 18.32
C VAL A 151 -17.91 -1.28 17.97
N SER A 152 -18.79 -1.00 17.01
CA SER A 152 -19.21 0.36 16.70
C SER A 152 -20.22 0.88 17.73
N GLU A 153 -20.01 2.09 18.21
CA GLU A 153 -20.94 2.78 19.12
C GLU A 153 -21.90 3.74 18.39
N GLY A 154 -21.87 3.77 17.07
CA GLY A 154 -22.72 4.65 16.26
C GLY A 154 -23.14 4.01 14.95
N ASP A 155 -23.21 4.84 13.92
CA ASP A 155 -23.42 4.37 12.56
C ASP A 155 -22.14 3.69 12.06
N VAL A 156 -22.29 2.51 11.49
CA VAL A 156 -21.16 1.71 10.99
C VAL A 156 -20.75 2.15 9.59
N GLY A 157 -21.65 2.78 8.87
CA GLY A 157 -21.44 2.98 7.42
C GLY A 157 -21.28 1.63 6.72
N LYS A 158 -20.25 1.52 5.91
CA LYS A 158 -19.90 0.28 5.21
C LYS A 158 -18.45 -0.08 5.52
N LEU A 159 -18.24 -0.98 6.47
CA LEU A 159 -16.92 -1.50 6.75
C LEU A 159 -16.46 -2.37 5.59
N LEU A 160 -15.28 -2.11 5.06
CA LEU A 160 -14.70 -2.79 3.90
C LEU A 160 -13.71 -3.88 4.32
N GLU A 161 -12.82 -3.57 5.27
CA GLU A 161 -11.71 -4.44 5.64
C GLU A 161 -11.33 -4.28 7.11
N ILE A 162 -10.96 -5.38 7.77
CA ILE A 162 -10.30 -5.42 9.08
C ILE A 162 -9.06 -6.29 8.99
N GLU A 163 -7.92 -5.69 9.22
CA GLU A 163 -6.64 -6.38 9.28
C GLU A 163 -6.09 -6.39 10.71
N ALA A 164 -5.48 -7.49 11.11
CA ALA A 164 -4.74 -7.57 12.37
C ALA A 164 -3.31 -8.05 12.12
N PHE A 165 -2.35 -7.31 12.65
CA PHE A 165 -0.93 -7.59 12.53
C PHE A 165 -0.33 -7.92 13.90
N ASP A 166 0.42 -9.02 13.98
CA ASP A 166 1.20 -9.37 15.15
C ASP A 166 2.41 -8.43 15.28
N MET A 167 2.40 -7.61 16.30
CA MET A 167 3.44 -6.63 16.63
C MET A 167 4.29 -7.05 17.82
N THR A 168 4.27 -8.33 18.20
CA THR A 168 5.01 -8.87 19.34
C THR A 168 6.50 -8.56 19.28
N ASP A 169 7.09 -8.71 18.09
CA ASP A 169 8.51 -8.49 17.83
C ASP A 169 8.85 -7.06 17.39
N GLY A 170 7.91 -6.12 17.51
CA GLY A 170 8.13 -4.69 17.26
C GLY A 170 8.23 -4.33 15.78
N GLY A 171 7.35 -4.86 14.93
CA GLY A 171 7.25 -4.52 13.52
C GLY A 171 7.17 -3.00 13.26
N THR A 172 7.79 -2.54 12.17
CA THR A 172 7.78 -1.12 11.78
C THR A 172 7.21 -0.88 10.39
N ASP A 173 6.68 -1.92 9.76
CA ASP A 173 6.10 -1.87 8.41
C ASP A 173 4.67 -1.29 8.46
N THR A 174 4.56 -0.06 8.94
CA THR A 174 3.29 0.63 9.22
C THR A 174 3.25 1.98 8.50
N TRP A 175 2.22 2.17 7.68
CA TRP A 175 2.08 3.26 6.73
C TRP A 175 0.78 4.02 6.93
N PHE A 176 0.84 5.32 6.72
CA PHE A 176 -0.32 6.18 6.61
C PHE A 176 -0.29 6.93 5.29
N PHE A 177 -1.31 6.74 4.46
CA PHE A 177 -1.46 7.41 3.17
C PHE A 177 -2.24 8.70 3.36
N MET A 178 -1.51 9.77 3.71
CA MET A 178 -2.05 11.12 3.79
C MET A 178 -2.23 11.67 2.37
N GLY A 179 -3.38 12.26 2.10
CA GLY A 179 -3.59 12.88 0.79
C GLY A 179 -4.94 13.56 0.63
N THR A 180 -5.18 13.97 -0.59
CA THR A 180 -6.40 14.68 -1.02
C THR A 180 -7.50 13.69 -1.45
N SER A 181 -8.48 14.17 -2.21
CA SER A 181 -9.46 13.33 -2.90
C SER A 181 -8.82 12.30 -3.84
N LEU A 182 -7.63 12.59 -4.36
CA LEU A 182 -6.90 11.67 -5.23
C LEU A 182 -6.52 10.40 -4.47
N SER A 183 -5.94 10.51 -3.28
CA SER A 183 -5.66 9.38 -2.40
C SER A 183 -6.94 8.75 -1.85
N GLN A 184 -7.95 9.55 -1.49
CA GLN A 184 -9.23 9.04 -1.02
C GLN A 184 -9.88 8.13 -2.04
N MET A 185 -9.90 8.53 -3.31
CA MET A 185 -10.53 7.78 -4.40
C MET A 185 -9.59 6.70 -4.95
N GLY A 186 -8.33 7.05 -5.23
CA GLY A 186 -7.37 6.18 -5.89
C GLY A 186 -6.99 4.97 -5.03
N ILE A 187 -6.66 5.17 -3.77
CA ILE A 187 -6.28 4.06 -2.88
C ILE A 187 -7.47 3.14 -2.55
N LYS A 188 -8.70 3.65 -2.61
CA LYS A 188 -9.93 2.90 -2.40
C LYS A 188 -10.39 2.12 -3.65
N GLN A 189 -10.16 2.66 -4.83
CA GLN A 189 -10.64 2.11 -6.10
C GLN A 189 -9.81 0.92 -6.54
N GLN A 190 -9.99 -0.18 -5.84
CA GLN A 190 -9.42 -1.45 -6.21
C GLN A 190 -10.53 -2.42 -6.57
N GLU A 191 -10.62 -2.84 -7.81
CA GLU A 191 -11.64 -3.79 -8.26
C GLU A 191 -11.06 -5.20 -8.46
N THR A 192 -10.01 -5.32 -9.26
CA THR A 192 -9.45 -6.61 -9.67
C THR A 192 -7.94 -6.70 -9.51
N ASP A 193 -7.29 -5.59 -9.23
CA ASP A 193 -5.84 -5.51 -9.09
C ASP A 193 -5.40 -5.55 -7.61
N SER A 194 -4.12 -5.59 -7.36
CA SER A 194 -3.57 -5.70 -6.02
C SER A 194 -3.40 -4.34 -5.37
N THR A 195 -3.63 -4.24 -4.07
CA THR A 195 -3.26 -3.07 -3.26
C THR A 195 -1.74 -2.89 -3.22
N THR A 196 -1.28 -1.70 -2.83
CA THR A 196 0.15 -1.44 -2.58
C THR A 196 0.75 -2.48 -1.63
N ALA A 197 0.03 -2.84 -0.55
CA ALA A 197 0.48 -3.86 0.40
C ALA A 197 0.65 -5.24 -0.27
N GLN A 198 -0.33 -5.66 -1.07
CA GLN A 198 -0.27 -6.94 -1.79
C GLN A 198 0.85 -6.96 -2.84
N LEU A 199 1.09 -5.85 -3.56
CA LEU A 199 2.18 -5.71 -4.52
C LEU A 199 3.55 -5.79 -3.85
N ILE A 200 3.72 -5.13 -2.70
CA ILE A 200 4.94 -5.23 -1.88
C ILE A 200 5.13 -6.66 -1.38
N HIS A 201 4.10 -7.29 -0.80
CA HIS A 201 4.19 -8.68 -0.33
C HIS A 201 4.54 -9.66 -1.46
N ALA A 202 3.96 -9.50 -2.64
CA ALA A 202 4.29 -10.33 -3.80
C ALA A 202 5.76 -10.24 -4.21
N ARG A 203 6.37 -9.07 -4.08
CA ARG A 203 7.79 -8.82 -4.41
C ARG A 203 8.74 -9.16 -3.26
N PHE A 204 8.31 -8.91 -2.03
CA PHE A 204 9.06 -9.10 -0.79
C PHE A 204 8.23 -9.93 0.20
N PRO A 205 8.20 -11.28 0.07
CA PRO A 205 7.26 -12.13 0.80
C PRO A 205 7.43 -12.15 2.33
N ASN A 206 8.53 -11.62 2.84
CA ASN A 206 8.74 -11.48 4.28
C ASN A 206 8.02 -10.27 4.89
N TYR A 207 7.47 -9.39 4.07
CA TYR A 207 6.82 -8.15 4.48
C TYR A 207 5.32 -8.22 4.21
N THR A 208 4.53 -7.80 5.19
CA THR A 208 3.09 -7.61 5.10
C THR A 208 2.76 -6.22 5.63
N PRO A 209 2.88 -5.19 4.77
CA PRO A 209 2.70 -3.81 5.19
C PRO A 209 1.32 -3.56 5.78
N ALA A 210 1.26 -2.90 6.94
CA ALA A 210 0.04 -2.38 7.52
C ALA A 210 -0.20 -0.97 6.96
N MET A 211 -1.16 -0.81 6.07
CA MET A 211 -1.41 0.43 5.35
C MET A 211 -2.74 1.05 5.75
N LEU A 212 -2.69 2.29 6.23
CA LEU A 212 -3.85 3.08 6.60
C LEU A 212 -4.15 4.12 5.54
N ARG A 213 -5.38 4.15 5.10
CA ARG A 213 -5.89 5.16 4.18
C ARG A 213 -6.28 6.44 4.95
N GLY A 214 -5.80 7.59 4.49
CA GLY A 214 -6.03 8.88 5.14
C GLY A 214 -6.27 10.03 4.18
N GLY A 215 -6.65 9.74 2.92
CA GLY A 215 -7.04 10.77 1.96
C GLY A 215 -8.35 11.46 2.34
N ILE A 216 -8.39 12.80 2.26
CA ILE A 216 -9.54 13.63 2.56
C ILE A 216 -9.84 14.52 1.35
N GLY A 217 -11.07 14.46 0.86
CA GLY A 217 -11.49 15.27 -0.28
C GLY A 217 -11.32 16.77 -0.05
N CYS A 218 -10.88 17.48 -1.09
CA CYS A 218 -10.70 18.94 -1.12
C CYS A 218 -9.74 19.54 -0.11
N ILE A 219 -9.04 18.74 0.68
CA ILE A 219 -8.07 19.25 1.66
C ILE A 219 -6.84 19.82 0.95
N ASN A 220 -6.32 20.92 1.47
CA ASN A 220 -5.06 21.53 1.06
C ASN A 220 -4.03 21.51 2.21
N SER A 221 -2.81 21.92 1.95
CA SER A 221 -1.73 21.88 2.94
C SER A 221 -1.98 22.77 4.15
N THR A 222 -2.69 23.89 4.00
CA THR A 222 -3.05 24.80 5.09
C THR A 222 -4.01 24.12 6.07
N GLU A 223 -4.99 23.41 5.55
CA GLU A 223 -5.94 22.67 6.35
C GLU A 223 -5.28 21.47 7.05
N VAL A 224 -4.37 20.77 6.38
CA VAL A 224 -3.58 19.70 7.04
C VAL A 224 -2.80 20.25 8.22
N VAL A 225 -2.14 21.40 8.08
CA VAL A 225 -1.37 22.04 9.18
C VAL A 225 -2.31 22.47 10.32
N ALA A 226 -3.48 23.01 10.00
CA ALA A 226 -4.47 23.39 11.00
C ALA A 226 -4.98 22.22 11.83
N HIS A 227 -4.98 21.00 11.27
CA HIS A 227 -5.44 19.76 11.94
C HIS A 227 -4.30 18.76 12.19
N LEU A 228 -3.05 19.23 12.19
CA LEU A 228 -1.88 18.33 12.26
C LEU A 228 -1.85 17.51 13.55
N ASP A 229 -2.33 18.05 14.67
CA ASP A 229 -2.42 17.31 15.94
C ASP A 229 -3.38 16.12 15.85
N GLU A 230 -4.47 16.23 15.07
CA GLU A 230 -5.39 15.13 14.82
C GLU A 230 -4.71 14.06 13.95
N TYR A 231 -4.00 14.43 12.89
CA TYR A 231 -3.20 13.48 12.11
C TYR A 231 -2.17 12.74 12.98
N LEU A 232 -1.47 13.45 13.84
CA LEU A 232 -0.48 12.87 14.76
C LEU A 232 -1.12 11.99 15.84
N LYS A 233 -2.37 12.22 16.18
CA LYS A 233 -3.11 11.43 17.15
C LYS A 233 -3.53 10.07 16.59
N TYR A 234 -4.09 10.01 15.39
CA TYR A 234 -4.55 8.75 14.82
C TYR A 234 -3.52 8.00 13.97
N ALA A 235 -2.52 8.71 13.45
CA ALA A 235 -1.40 8.10 12.73
C ALA A 235 -0.14 7.91 13.59
N GLY A 236 -0.23 8.09 14.91
CA GLY A 236 0.91 8.05 15.83
C GLY A 236 1.59 6.69 16.00
N ASN A 237 0.94 5.61 15.60
CA ASN A 237 1.50 4.25 15.65
C ASN A 237 2.22 3.84 14.36
N VAL A 238 2.18 4.66 13.30
CA VAL A 238 2.83 4.37 12.04
C VAL A 238 4.28 4.86 12.03
N LYS A 239 5.08 4.31 11.12
CA LYS A 239 6.49 4.69 10.94
C LYS A 239 6.72 5.49 9.65
N TYR A 240 5.79 5.41 8.71
CA TYR A 240 5.92 6.07 7.41
C TYR A 240 4.64 6.82 7.06
N TRP A 241 4.80 8.06 6.60
CA TRP A 241 3.73 8.83 5.98
C TRP A 241 3.97 8.91 4.47
N ALA A 242 3.11 8.27 3.70
CA ALA A 242 3.04 8.38 2.25
C ALA A 242 2.12 9.56 1.90
N ILE A 243 2.72 10.67 1.45
CA ILE A 243 2.04 11.97 1.33
C ILE A 243 1.77 12.28 -0.14
N GLU A 244 0.51 12.42 -0.51
CA GLU A 244 0.04 12.97 -1.78
C GLU A 244 -0.68 14.28 -1.48
N MET A 245 -0.02 15.44 -1.73
CA MET A 245 -0.52 16.76 -1.37
C MET A 245 -0.08 17.80 -2.40
N GLY A 246 -0.94 18.77 -2.67
CA GLY A 246 -0.60 19.91 -3.50
C GLY A 246 -1.60 20.16 -4.65
N THR A 247 -2.42 19.19 -5.03
CA THR A 247 -3.43 19.39 -6.10
C THR A 247 -4.39 20.52 -5.77
N ASN A 248 -4.88 20.60 -4.53
CA ASN A 248 -5.79 21.65 -4.10
C ASN A 248 -5.08 22.97 -3.79
N ASP A 249 -3.79 22.92 -3.42
CA ASP A 249 -2.95 24.11 -3.27
C ASP A 249 -2.67 24.78 -4.63
N ALA A 250 -2.50 23.96 -5.68
CA ALA A 250 -2.24 24.41 -7.06
C ALA A 250 -3.49 24.47 -7.93
N TRP A 251 -4.69 24.45 -7.33
CA TRP A 251 -5.94 24.35 -8.08
C TRP A 251 -6.11 25.50 -9.08
N GLY A 252 -6.48 25.14 -10.31
CA GLY A 252 -6.64 26.10 -11.39
C GLY A 252 -5.35 26.52 -12.08
N GLY A 253 -4.19 25.92 -11.72
CA GLY A 253 -2.91 26.16 -12.38
C GLY A 253 -2.22 27.47 -12.03
N GLY A 254 -2.71 28.22 -11.02
CA GLY A 254 -2.08 29.44 -10.51
C GLY A 254 -0.82 29.15 -9.68
N ASP A 255 -0.13 30.20 -9.27
CA ASP A 255 1.06 30.19 -8.39
C ASP A 255 0.78 30.83 -7.02
N TRP A 256 -0.46 31.18 -6.78
CA TRP A 256 -0.92 31.79 -5.55
C TRP A 256 -0.81 30.79 -4.39
N ASP A 257 -0.30 31.28 -3.26
CA ASP A 257 -0.02 30.47 -2.06
C ASP A 257 1.12 29.43 -2.18
N LEU A 258 2.00 29.49 -3.19
CA LEU A 258 3.18 28.64 -3.29
C LEU A 258 4.05 28.71 -2.03
N ASP A 259 4.31 29.91 -1.51
CA ASP A 259 5.10 30.10 -0.29
C ASP A 259 4.42 29.47 0.93
N ALA A 260 3.09 29.60 1.03
CA ALA A 260 2.32 28.94 2.08
C ALA A 260 2.39 27.41 1.93
N TYR A 261 2.25 26.88 0.72
CA TYR A 261 2.39 25.44 0.45
C TYR A 261 3.76 24.92 0.89
N VAL A 262 4.86 25.58 0.50
CA VAL A 262 6.23 25.18 0.88
C VAL A 262 6.39 25.17 2.40
N LYS A 263 5.94 26.23 3.07
CA LYS A 263 6.00 26.36 4.53
C LYS A 263 5.17 25.26 5.22
N ASN A 264 3.97 25.00 4.74
CA ASN A 264 3.08 24.01 5.30
C ASN A 264 3.65 22.60 5.13
N MET A 265 4.14 22.25 3.93
CA MET A 265 4.78 20.98 3.68
C MET A 265 6.02 20.77 4.55
N GLN A 266 6.84 21.81 4.76
CA GLN A 266 7.97 21.74 5.69
C GLN A 266 7.49 21.48 7.13
N THR A 267 6.41 22.13 7.57
CA THR A 267 5.81 21.91 8.89
C THR A 267 5.35 20.47 9.07
N ILE A 268 4.71 19.89 8.05
CA ILE A 268 4.27 18.49 8.05
C ILE A 268 5.48 17.54 8.15
N ILE A 269 6.53 17.80 7.36
CA ILE A 269 7.79 17.02 7.37
C ILE A 269 8.43 17.06 8.75
N ASP A 270 8.59 18.25 9.33
CA ASP A 270 9.25 18.44 10.63
C ASP A 270 8.46 17.76 11.76
N SER A 271 7.14 17.87 11.72
CA SER A 271 6.24 17.24 12.70
C SER A 271 6.28 15.72 12.65
N ALA A 272 6.34 15.12 11.44
CA ALA A 272 6.52 13.70 11.26
C ALA A 272 7.87 13.24 11.80
N LYS A 273 8.97 13.93 11.41
CA LYS A 273 10.33 13.60 11.85
C LYS A 273 10.49 13.71 13.37
N ALA A 274 9.88 14.72 14.01
CA ALA A 274 9.91 14.88 15.45
C ALA A 274 9.30 13.70 16.21
N ARG A 275 8.49 12.88 15.55
CA ARG A 275 7.87 11.65 16.08
C ARG A 275 8.47 10.37 15.53
N ASN A 276 9.63 10.43 14.90
CA ASN A 276 10.30 9.30 14.25
C ASN A 276 9.44 8.65 13.15
N ILE A 277 8.62 9.45 12.47
CA ILE A 277 7.89 9.08 11.28
C ILE A 277 8.68 9.54 10.06
N THR A 278 8.87 8.67 9.09
CA THR A 278 9.54 9.00 7.83
C THR A 278 8.51 9.47 6.80
N PRO A 279 8.51 10.74 6.39
CA PRO A 279 7.65 11.18 5.29
C PRO A 279 8.24 10.80 3.94
N ILE A 280 7.36 10.41 3.01
CA ILE A 280 7.67 10.12 1.62
C ILE A 280 6.64 10.87 0.77
N ILE A 281 7.09 11.81 -0.04
CA ILE A 281 6.20 12.74 -0.74
C ILE A 281 6.11 12.34 -2.20
N ALA A 282 4.88 12.13 -2.67
CA ALA A 282 4.59 11.93 -4.09
C ALA A 282 4.73 13.27 -4.84
N ARG A 283 5.20 13.21 -6.06
CA ARG A 283 5.09 14.36 -6.98
C ARG A 283 3.64 14.58 -7.33
N ILE A 284 3.16 15.82 -7.32
CA ILE A 284 1.75 16.18 -7.52
C ILE A 284 1.25 15.57 -8.84
N MET A 285 0.06 14.97 -8.83
CA MET A 285 -0.51 14.31 -10.01
C MET A 285 -0.82 15.32 -11.12
N ALA A 286 -0.48 15.00 -12.37
CA ALA A 286 -0.86 15.82 -13.51
C ALA A 286 -2.37 15.82 -13.71
N THR A 287 -2.90 16.92 -14.23
CA THR A 287 -4.27 16.99 -14.73
C THR A 287 -4.31 16.75 -16.24
N ASN A 288 -5.50 16.38 -16.76
CA ASN A 288 -5.76 16.41 -18.20
C ASN A 288 -6.36 17.77 -18.57
N PRO A 289 -5.59 18.71 -19.17
CA PRO A 289 -6.05 20.07 -19.41
C PRO A 289 -7.18 20.18 -20.45
N GLU A 290 -7.34 19.18 -21.31
CA GLU A 290 -8.48 19.14 -22.25
C GLU A 290 -9.82 18.97 -21.52
N LYS A 291 -9.79 18.34 -20.34
CA LYS A 291 -10.98 18.11 -19.51
C LYS A 291 -11.08 19.08 -18.34
N SER A 292 -9.97 19.25 -17.59
CA SER A 292 -9.95 20.11 -16.39
C SER A 292 -9.89 21.60 -16.71
N GLY A 293 -9.36 21.97 -17.87
CA GLY A 293 -9.11 23.35 -18.26
C GLY A 293 -7.82 23.97 -17.68
N TRP A 294 -7.01 23.21 -16.91
CA TRP A 294 -5.80 23.69 -16.26
C TRP A 294 -4.76 22.58 -16.06
N GLN A 295 -3.52 22.99 -15.76
CA GLN A 295 -2.41 22.10 -15.40
C GLN A 295 -1.78 22.55 -14.08
N ILE A 296 -1.10 21.63 -13.39
CA ILE A 296 -0.28 21.96 -12.23
C ILE A 296 0.81 22.93 -12.66
N ASN A 297 0.92 24.06 -11.94
CA ASN A 297 1.99 25.02 -12.16
C ASN A 297 3.35 24.35 -11.84
N PRO A 298 4.32 24.38 -12.77
CA PRO A 298 5.64 23.77 -12.58
C PRO A 298 6.37 24.19 -11.29
N ALA A 299 6.12 25.40 -10.79
CA ALA A 299 6.72 25.87 -9.55
C ALA A 299 6.36 25.01 -8.32
N PHE A 300 5.15 24.42 -8.28
CA PHE A 300 4.77 23.47 -7.22
C PHE A 300 5.53 22.15 -7.35
N LEU A 301 5.82 21.69 -8.57
CA LEU A 301 6.59 20.48 -8.80
C LEU A 301 8.05 20.65 -8.36
N GLU A 302 8.64 21.80 -8.73
CA GLU A 302 9.99 22.18 -8.29
C GLU A 302 10.07 22.32 -6.77
N ALA A 303 9.03 22.84 -6.14
CA ALA A 303 8.94 22.96 -4.68
C ALA A 303 8.92 21.57 -4.01
N VAL A 304 8.15 20.61 -4.54
CA VAL A 304 8.16 19.21 -4.05
C VAL A 304 9.54 18.59 -4.19
N ASP A 305 10.14 18.69 -5.38
CA ASP A 305 11.46 18.12 -5.65
C ASP A 305 12.51 18.70 -4.68
N LYS A 306 12.48 20.02 -4.44
CA LYS A 306 13.35 20.70 -3.50
C LYS A 306 13.11 20.30 -2.05
N LEU A 307 11.86 20.16 -1.61
CA LEU A 307 11.54 19.69 -0.24
C LEU A 307 12.08 18.28 -0.01
N VAL A 308 11.96 17.38 -1.00
CA VAL A 308 12.49 16.03 -0.91
C VAL A 308 14.02 16.04 -0.79
N GLU A 309 14.71 16.85 -1.62
CA GLU A 309 16.17 16.97 -1.62
C GLU A 309 16.70 17.59 -0.32
N ASP A 310 16.20 18.77 0.07
CA ASP A 310 16.66 19.52 1.26
C ASP A 310 16.47 18.71 2.54
N ASN A 311 15.38 17.97 2.62
CA ASN A 311 15.03 17.12 3.75
C ASN A 311 15.63 15.71 3.69
N LYS A 312 16.31 15.34 2.60
CA LYS A 312 16.92 14.02 2.35
C LYS A 312 15.90 12.90 2.52
N LEU A 313 14.70 13.09 1.98
CA LEU A 313 13.62 12.11 2.05
C LEU A 313 13.80 10.99 1.02
N PRO A 314 13.27 9.79 1.30
CA PRO A 314 13.06 8.81 0.24
C PRO A 314 12.16 9.39 -0.84
N LYS A 315 12.44 9.07 -2.10
CA LYS A 315 11.62 9.55 -3.22
C LYS A 315 10.29 8.81 -3.25
N GLY A 316 9.21 9.57 -3.30
CA GLY A 316 7.87 9.06 -3.57
C GLY A 316 7.61 8.84 -5.06
N PRO A 317 6.40 8.40 -5.44
CA PRO A 317 6.03 8.19 -6.83
C PRO A 317 5.99 9.50 -7.63
N ASP A 318 6.38 9.43 -8.89
CA ASP A 318 6.22 10.52 -9.85
C ASP A 318 4.86 10.42 -10.53
N PHE A 319 3.81 10.82 -9.81
CA PHE A 319 2.46 10.85 -10.36
C PHE A 319 2.34 11.86 -11.50
N TYR A 320 3.12 12.97 -11.47
CA TYR A 320 3.03 13.98 -12.51
C TYR A 320 3.33 13.42 -13.88
N ASN A 321 4.54 12.88 -14.07
CA ASN A 321 4.94 12.39 -15.40
C ASN A 321 4.09 11.21 -15.84
N TYR A 322 3.74 10.31 -14.91
CA TYR A 322 2.95 9.14 -15.26
C TYR A 322 1.55 9.51 -15.77
N PHE A 323 0.79 10.35 -15.04
CA PHE A 323 -0.56 10.74 -15.46
C PHE A 323 -0.56 11.76 -16.61
N LEU A 324 0.55 12.48 -16.82
CA LEU A 324 0.75 13.28 -18.04
C LEU A 324 0.86 12.41 -19.30
N GLU A 325 1.52 11.25 -19.19
CA GLU A 325 1.66 10.26 -20.27
C GLU A 325 0.41 9.37 -20.39
N HIS A 326 -0.41 9.28 -19.35
CA HIS A 326 -1.59 8.43 -19.26
C HIS A 326 -2.86 9.21 -18.86
N PRO A 327 -3.24 10.26 -19.63
CA PRO A 327 -4.40 11.09 -19.30
C PRO A 327 -5.74 10.32 -19.39
N GLU A 328 -5.78 9.17 -20.05
CA GLU A 328 -6.93 8.26 -20.11
C GLU A 328 -7.26 7.62 -18.74
N LEU A 329 -6.30 7.58 -17.81
CA LEU A 329 -6.50 7.08 -16.44
C LEU A 329 -7.12 8.10 -15.50
N LEU A 330 -7.34 9.34 -15.99
CA LEU A 330 -8.09 10.37 -15.27
C LEU A 330 -9.58 10.35 -15.68
N GLY A 331 -10.43 10.66 -14.72
CA GLY A 331 -11.88 10.73 -14.89
C GLY A 331 -12.35 11.81 -15.87
N ASN A 332 -13.66 12.02 -15.89
CA ASN A 332 -14.28 13.01 -16.78
C ASN A 332 -13.94 14.46 -16.41
N ASP A 333 -13.53 14.69 -15.18
CA ASP A 333 -13.08 16.00 -14.67
C ASP A 333 -11.62 16.30 -15.03
N GLY A 334 -10.88 15.30 -15.52
CA GLY A 334 -9.46 15.44 -15.85
C GLY A 334 -8.52 15.62 -14.66
N VAL A 335 -9.00 15.35 -13.43
CA VAL A 335 -8.23 15.53 -12.18
C VAL A 335 -8.14 14.24 -11.38
N HIS A 336 -9.27 13.56 -11.15
CA HIS A 336 -9.31 12.39 -10.30
C HIS A 336 -8.96 11.10 -11.06
N PRO A 337 -8.25 10.15 -10.43
CA PRO A 337 -8.03 8.84 -11.02
C PRO A 337 -9.37 8.14 -11.27
N ASN A 338 -9.53 7.53 -12.44
CA ASN A 338 -10.77 6.83 -12.77
C ASN A 338 -10.82 5.42 -12.16
N ALA A 339 -12.01 4.80 -12.19
CA ALA A 339 -12.21 3.44 -11.71
C ALA A 339 -11.62 2.38 -12.67
N ASP A 340 -11.38 2.74 -13.94
CA ASP A 340 -10.95 1.83 -15.01
C ASP A 340 -9.42 1.69 -15.10
N GLY A 341 -8.70 1.94 -14.01
CA GLY A 341 -7.24 1.76 -13.94
C GLY A 341 -6.48 2.89 -13.23
N GLY A 342 -7.08 4.07 -13.05
CA GLY A 342 -6.40 5.19 -12.40
C GLY A 342 -6.02 4.91 -10.95
N GLY A 343 -6.93 4.30 -10.19
CA GLY A 343 -6.64 3.87 -8.81
C GLY A 343 -5.60 2.75 -8.75
N GLN A 344 -5.69 1.75 -9.65
CA GLN A 344 -4.68 0.70 -9.76
C GLN A 344 -3.30 1.27 -10.06
N ALA A 345 -3.21 2.24 -10.98
CA ALA A 345 -1.95 2.90 -11.29
C ALA A 345 -1.32 3.57 -10.07
N MET A 346 -2.11 4.22 -9.21
CA MET A 346 -1.61 4.78 -7.96
C MET A 346 -1.03 3.71 -7.03
N HIS A 347 -1.70 2.57 -6.87
CA HIS A 347 -1.17 1.46 -6.08
C HIS A 347 0.15 0.93 -6.63
N HIS A 348 0.27 0.75 -7.94
CA HIS A 348 1.51 0.29 -8.58
C HIS A 348 2.65 1.30 -8.42
N LEU A 349 2.39 2.58 -8.64
CA LEU A 349 3.39 3.64 -8.51
C LEU A 349 3.90 3.79 -7.07
N TRP A 350 3.02 3.69 -6.08
CA TRP A 350 3.45 3.62 -4.68
C TRP A 350 4.31 2.39 -4.42
N ALA A 351 3.87 1.20 -4.84
CA ALA A 351 4.64 -0.03 -4.63
C ALA A 351 6.04 0.03 -5.27
N GLU A 352 6.16 0.60 -6.48
CA GLU A 352 7.46 0.80 -7.14
C GLU A 352 8.34 1.82 -6.40
N ALA A 353 7.78 2.94 -5.96
CA ALA A 353 8.52 3.97 -5.22
C ALA A 353 9.03 3.45 -3.87
N LEU A 354 8.25 2.60 -3.19
CA LEU A 354 8.59 2.05 -1.88
C LEU A 354 9.52 0.83 -1.96
N ALA A 355 9.55 0.11 -3.09
CA ALA A 355 10.34 -1.11 -3.27
C ALA A 355 11.82 -0.99 -2.89
N PRO A 356 12.55 0.13 -3.14
CA PRO A 356 13.93 0.29 -2.71
C PRO A 356 14.13 0.22 -1.18
N LEU A 357 13.15 0.68 -0.39
CA LEU A 357 13.21 0.62 1.08
C LEU A 357 13.14 -0.82 1.57
N TYR A 358 12.26 -1.61 0.97
CA TYR A 358 12.13 -3.04 1.27
C TYR A 358 13.37 -3.82 0.83
N ALA A 359 13.90 -3.56 -0.37
CA ALA A 359 15.11 -4.21 -0.85
C ALA A 359 16.34 -3.92 0.04
N ALA A 360 16.49 -2.68 0.51
CA ALA A 360 17.55 -2.30 1.43
C ALA A 360 17.40 -3.00 2.79
N SER A 361 16.17 -3.14 3.28
CA SER A 361 15.87 -3.80 4.56
C SER A 361 16.08 -5.31 4.50
N ASP A 362 15.75 -5.95 3.38
CA ASP A 362 15.93 -7.40 3.16
C ASP A 362 17.41 -7.76 3.04
N SER A 363 18.21 -6.94 2.36
CA SER A 363 19.65 -7.13 2.21
C SER A 363 20.43 -6.97 3.52
N SER A 364 19.99 -6.11 4.43
CA SER A 364 20.63 -5.90 5.73
C SER A 364 20.53 -7.12 6.65
N LYS A 365 19.54 -7.97 6.48
CA LYS A 365 19.33 -9.22 7.25
C LYS A 365 20.17 -10.38 6.76
N SER A 366 20.66 -10.35 5.52
CA SER A 366 21.48 -11.43 4.95
C SER A 366 22.95 -11.40 5.39
N GLY A 367 23.42 -10.33 6.06
CA GLY A 367 24.79 -10.14 6.54
C GLY A 367 25.11 -10.65 7.96
N GLY A 368 24.15 -11.21 8.69
CA GLY A 368 24.30 -11.67 10.08
C GLY A 368 24.06 -13.17 10.22
N SER A 369 25.15 -13.91 10.49
CA SER A 369 25.29 -15.27 11.08
C SER A 369 24.14 -16.27 10.90
N LYS A 370 24.49 -17.41 10.30
CA LYS A 370 23.77 -18.69 10.44
C LYS A 370 23.49 -18.98 11.92
N GLN A 371 22.26 -18.87 12.34
CA GLN A 371 21.77 -19.45 13.58
C GLN A 371 20.70 -20.48 13.23
N ASP A 372 21.08 -21.74 13.45
CA ASP A 372 20.23 -22.91 13.38
C ASP A 372 19.12 -22.78 14.43
N SER A 373 17.89 -22.60 14.01
CA SER A 373 16.73 -22.71 14.91
C SER A 373 15.74 -23.69 14.31
N THR A 374 15.82 -24.93 14.82
CA THR A 374 14.75 -25.91 14.69
C THR A 374 13.54 -25.44 15.49
N THR A 375 12.61 -24.77 14.83
CA THR A 375 11.25 -24.58 15.31
C THR A 375 10.29 -24.99 14.18
N THR A 376 9.41 -25.92 14.51
CA THR A 376 8.36 -26.44 13.63
C THR A 376 7.38 -25.33 13.25
N ALA A 377 7.75 -24.51 12.29
CA ALA A 377 6.83 -23.57 11.64
C ALA A 377 5.96 -24.35 10.64
N ARG A 378 4.65 -24.21 10.76
CA ARG A 378 3.69 -24.55 9.70
C ARG A 378 4.20 -23.94 8.40
N LYS A 379 4.46 -24.78 7.39
CA LYS A 379 4.97 -24.35 6.08
C LYS A 379 3.98 -23.37 5.45
N VAL A 380 4.29 -22.08 5.50
CA VAL A 380 3.78 -21.12 4.53
C VAL A 380 4.33 -21.55 3.17
N ALA A 381 3.46 -21.76 2.20
CA ALA A 381 3.84 -22.24 0.89
C ALA A 381 4.83 -21.27 0.25
N ARG A 382 6.11 -21.63 0.25
CA ARG A 382 7.15 -20.88 -0.45
C ARG A 382 6.91 -21.02 -1.94
N TRP A 383 6.57 -19.92 -2.61
CA TRP A 383 6.54 -19.88 -4.07
C TRP A 383 7.95 -20.12 -4.60
N THR A 384 8.17 -21.26 -5.25
CA THR A 384 9.47 -21.59 -5.82
C THR A 384 9.44 -21.22 -7.30
N LYS A 385 10.38 -20.39 -7.74
CA LYS A 385 10.55 -20.10 -9.17
C LYS A 385 10.92 -21.39 -9.90
N VAL A 386 10.13 -21.76 -10.88
CA VAL A 386 10.39 -22.91 -11.77
C VAL A 386 10.87 -22.43 -13.14
N ALA A 387 11.35 -23.35 -13.96
CA ALA A 387 11.72 -23.04 -15.34
C ALA A 387 10.59 -22.33 -16.07
N ALA A 388 10.92 -21.25 -16.76
CA ALA A 388 9.93 -20.48 -17.50
C ALA A 388 9.37 -21.33 -18.66
N PRO A 389 8.06 -21.26 -18.94
CA PRO A 389 7.46 -21.93 -20.09
C PRO A 389 8.02 -21.32 -21.38
N ARG A 390 7.95 -22.05 -22.46
CA ARG A 390 8.25 -21.50 -23.79
C ARG A 390 7.07 -20.69 -24.26
N VAL A 391 7.34 -19.46 -24.71
CA VAL A 391 6.33 -18.57 -25.26
C VAL A 391 6.69 -18.27 -26.71
N SER A 392 5.74 -18.46 -27.62
CA SER A 392 5.86 -18.11 -29.02
C SER A 392 4.73 -17.17 -29.44
N VAL A 393 5.05 -16.20 -30.29
CA VAL A 393 4.09 -15.23 -30.83
C VAL A 393 3.99 -15.40 -32.33
N ARG A 394 2.76 -15.52 -32.82
CA ARG A 394 2.45 -15.57 -34.26
C ARG A 394 1.35 -14.55 -34.56
N GLY A 395 1.74 -13.38 -35.04
CA GLY A 395 0.83 -12.26 -35.18
C GLY A 395 0.28 -11.84 -33.80
N LYS A 396 -1.02 -11.88 -33.62
CA LYS A 396 -1.71 -11.55 -32.36
C LYS A 396 -2.01 -12.77 -31.47
N ILE A 397 -1.46 -13.94 -31.80
CA ILE A 397 -1.66 -15.16 -31.03
C ILE A 397 -0.42 -15.44 -30.19
N ILE A 398 -0.61 -15.72 -28.91
CA ILE A 398 0.43 -16.13 -27.98
C ILE A 398 0.20 -17.58 -27.61
N ASP A 399 1.12 -18.46 -27.99
CA ASP A 399 1.14 -19.87 -27.60
C ASP A 399 2.16 -20.04 -26.47
N VAL A 400 1.73 -20.69 -25.39
CA VAL A 400 2.56 -21.03 -24.23
C VAL A 400 2.65 -22.54 -24.13
N SER A 401 3.85 -23.08 -24.10
CA SER A 401 4.14 -24.51 -24.01
C SER A 401 5.11 -24.82 -22.87
N ASP A 402 5.29 -26.12 -22.59
CA ASP A 402 6.12 -26.60 -21.48
C ASP A 402 5.64 -26.10 -20.10
N ILE A 403 4.32 -25.92 -19.96
CA ILE A 403 3.71 -25.53 -18.70
C ILE A 403 3.79 -26.72 -17.73
N ALA A 404 4.46 -26.49 -16.59
CA ALA A 404 4.46 -27.47 -15.51
C ALA A 404 3.09 -27.48 -14.82
N LEU A 405 2.30 -28.52 -15.06
CA LEU A 405 0.99 -28.69 -14.40
C LEU A 405 1.14 -29.04 -12.92
N ALA A 406 0.20 -28.60 -12.11
CA ALA A 406 0.14 -28.98 -10.71
C ALA A 406 -0.32 -30.44 -10.56
N ASN A 407 0.37 -31.20 -9.73
CA ASN A 407 -0.06 -32.58 -9.39
C ASN A 407 -1.37 -32.58 -8.57
N ARG A 408 -1.67 -31.50 -7.89
CA ARG A 408 -2.93 -31.22 -7.19
C ARG A 408 -3.22 -29.71 -7.27
N GLY A 409 -4.48 -29.35 -7.52
CA GLY A 409 -4.92 -27.95 -7.66
C GLY A 409 -4.90 -27.46 -9.11
N VAL A 410 -5.15 -26.19 -9.29
CA VAL A 410 -5.29 -25.54 -10.59
C VAL A 410 -3.96 -24.92 -11.01
N THR A 411 -3.56 -25.10 -12.27
CA THR A 411 -2.49 -24.32 -12.89
C THR A 411 -3.12 -23.13 -13.62
N GLU A 412 -2.78 -21.95 -13.19
CA GLU A 412 -3.25 -20.70 -13.79
C GLU A 412 -2.18 -20.13 -14.72
N VAL A 413 -2.58 -19.71 -15.91
CA VAL A 413 -1.72 -19.02 -16.89
C VAL A 413 -2.37 -17.69 -17.20
N SER A 414 -1.69 -16.61 -16.86
CA SER A 414 -2.17 -15.24 -17.06
C SER A 414 -1.30 -14.51 -18.08
N LEU A 415 -1.92 -13.80 -19.00
CA LEU A 415 -1.27 -12.81 -19.84
C LEU A 415 -1.44 -11.45 -19.17
N VAL A 416 -0.33 -10.78 -18.88
CA VAL A 416 -0.30 -9.55 -18.10
C VAL A 416 0.43 -8.48 -18.91
N THR A 417 -0.08 -7.25 -18.96
CA THR A 417 0.62 -6.13 -19.58
C THR A 417 1.93 -5.81 -18.83
N ALA A 418 2.81 -5.02 -19.43
CA ALA A 418 4.05 -4.57 -18.78
C ALA A 418 3.79 -3.79 -17.47
N ILE A 419 2.60 -3.20 -17.33
CA ILE A 419 2.17 -2.44 -16.15
C ILE A 419 1.36 -3.29 -15.14
N GLY A 420 1.24 -4.62 -15.34
CA GLY A 420 0.64 -5.54 -14.37
C GLY A 420 -0.82 -5.91 -14.64
N THR A 421 -1.51 -5.28 -15.61
CA THR A 421 -2.92 -5.59 -15.90
C THR A 421 -3.09 -6.97 -16.52
N VAL A 422 -3.98 -7.79 -15.96
CA VAL A 422 -4.32 -9.10 -16.51
C VAL A 422 -5.21 -8.91 -17.74
N VAL A 423 -4.68 -9.29 -18.91
CA VAL A 423 -5.39 -9.22 -20.19
C VAL A 423 -6.29 -10.44 -20.38
N GLU A 424 -5.76 -11.62 -20.01
CA GLU A 424 -6.48 -12.88 -20.13
C GLU A 424 -5.94 -13.88 -19.10
N LYS A 425 -6.82 -14.67 -18.52
CA LYS A 425 -6.48 -15.71 -17.55
C LYS A 425 -7.09 -17.04 -17.98
N ILE A 426 -6.27 -18.08 -18.00
CA ILE A 426 -6.68 -19.43 -18.43
C ILE A 426 -6.28 -20.43 -17.34
N HIS A 427 -7.18 -21.31 -16.98
CA HIS A 427 -6.88 -22.47 -16.15
C HIS A 427 -6.40 -23.60 -17.05
N ALA A 428 -5.10 -23.91 -16.98
CA ALA A 428 -4.47 -24.89 -17.85
C ALA A 428 -4.84 -26.32 -17.43
N SER A 429 -5.45 -27.04 -18.35
CA SER A 429 -5.71 -28.51 -18.25
C SER A 429 -4.69 -29.34 -19.04
N SER A 430 -3.80 -28.67 -19.80
CA SER A 430 -2.73 -29.28 -20.59
C SER A 430 -1.45 -28.48 -20.45
N ASN A 431 -0.33 -29.06 -20.87
CA ASN A 431 0.98 -28.38 -20.85
C ASN A 431 1.11 -27.27 -21.90
N THR A 432 0.06 -26.96 -22.63
CA THR A 432 -0.02 -25.88 -23.62
C THR A 432 -1.28 -25.06 -23.41
N VAL A 433 -1.15 -23.74 -23.61
CA VAL A 433 -2.26 -22.78 -23.54
C VAL A 433 -2.09 -21.79 -24.69
N ARG A 434 -3.22 -21.35 -25.23
CA ARG A 434 -3.26 -20.31 -26.26
C ARG A 434 -4.13 -19.16 -25.78
N PHE A 435 -3.57 -17.97 -25.77
CA PHE A 435 -4.33 -16.74 -25.55
C PHE A 435 -5.05 -16.28 -26.84
N SER A 436 -6.14 -15.54 -26.65
CA SER A 436 -7.05 -15.18 -27.75
C SER A 436 -6.37 -14.33 -28.83
N SER A 437 -6.97 -14.27 -30.02
CA SER A 437 -6.41 -13.57 -31.18
C SER A 437 -6.57 -12.03 -31.14
N ASN A 438 -7.14 -11.46 -30.07
CA ASN A 438 -7.42 -10.03 -29.98
C ASN A 438 -6.44 -9.24 -29.11
N ILE A 439 -5.21 -9.75 -28.95
CA ILE A 439 -4.18 -9.10 -28.17
C ILE A 439 -3.59 -7.95 -28.97
N ASN A 440 -3.60 -6.75 -28.40
CA ASN A 440 -3.02 -5.56 -29.04
C ASN A 440 -1.50 -5.66 -29.12
N ALA A 441 -0.89 -4.89 -30.02
CA ALA A 441 0.57 -4.76 -30.05
C ALA A 441 1.06 -4.17 -28.71
N GLY A 442 2.12 -4.74 -28.14
CA GLY A 442 2.63 -4.29 -26.85
C GLY A 442 3.57 -5.28 -26.18
N HIS A 443 4.04 -4.90 -24.99
CA HIS A 443 4.87 -5.72 -24.13
C HIS A 443 4.00 -6.40 -23.06
N TYR A 444 4.18 -7.71 -22.90
CA TYR A 444 3.39 -8.52 -21.99
C TYR A 444 4.28 -9.45 -21.15
N LEU A 445 3.73 -9.94 -20.06
CA LEU A 445 4.27 -11.01 -19.25
C LEU A 445 3.32 -12.20 -19.31
N VAL A 446 3.85 -13.39 -19.54
CA VAL A 446 3.13 -14.64 -19.34
C VAL A 446 3.51 -15.14 -17.96
N VAL A 447 2.55 -15.22 -17.06
CA VAL A 447 2.72 -15.66 -15.68
C VAL A 447 2.03 -17.01 -15.51
N VAL A 448 2.78 -18.03 -15.11
CA VAL A 448 2.23 -19.35 -14.78
C VAL A 448 2.32 -19.57 -13.29
N ARG A 449 1.21 -19.91 -12.65
CA ARG A 449 1.11 -20.20 -11.21
C ARG A 449 0.52 -21.58 -10.99
N ASN A 450 1.16 -22.37 -10.16
CA ASN A 450 0.63 -23.67 -9.72
C ASN A 450 1.16 -24.05 -8.32
N ALA A 451 0.32 -24.53 -7.42
CA ALA A 451 0.68 -25.17 -6.15
C ALA A 451 1.91 -24.57 -5.42
N GLY A 452 1.98 -23.25 -5.29
CA GLY A 452 3.11 -22.56 -4.64
C GLY A 452 4.35 -22.36 -5.53
N ARG A 453 4.22 -22.55 -6.85
CA ARG A 453 5.28 -22.30 -7.84
C ARG A 453 4.83 -21.28 -8.86
N TYR A 454 5.76 -20.48 -9.34
CA TYR A 454 5.49 -19.52 -10.42
C TYR A 454 6.64 -19.43 -11.41
N SER A 455 6.31 -19.02 -12.61
CA SER A 455 7.28 -18.62 -13.63
C SER A 455 6.75 -17.44 -14.43
N VAL A 456 7.67 -16.62 -14.95
CA VAL A 456 7.33 -15.44 -15.74
C VAL A 456 8.18 -15.42 -17.00
N SER A 457 7.54 -15.22 -18.15
CA SER A 457 8.19 -15.03 -19.46
C SER A 457 7.76 -13.70 -20.06
N LYS A 458 8.73 -12.90 -20.56
CA LYS A 458 8.45 -11.69 -21.31
C LYS A 458 8.07 -12.02 -22.74
N VAL A 459 7.10 -11.30 -23.30
CA VAL A 459 6.64 -11.47 -24.67
C VAL A 459 6.32 -10.12 -25.31
N VAL A 460 6.61 -9.97 -26.60
CA VAL A 460 6.29 -8.78 -27.39
C VAL A 460 5.36 -9.19 -28.52
N VAL A 461 4.19 -8.58 -28.59
CA VAL A 461 3.23 -8.68 -29.69
C VAL A 461 3.43 -7.47 -30.60
N ARG A 462 3.60 -7.72 -31.90
CA ARG A 462 3.86 -6.68 -32.91
C ARG A 462 2.68 -6.54 -33.86
#